data_66cba33c14c380e2d31a48d7d1fd72dc
#
_entry.id   66cba33c14c380e2d31a48d7d1fd72dc
#
_cell.length_a   1.000
_cell.length_b   1.000
_cell.length_c   1.000
_cell.angle_alpha   90.00
_cell.angle_beta   90.00
_cell.angle_gamma   90.00
#
_symmetry.space_group_name_H-M   'P 1'
#
loop_
_entity.id
_entity.type
_entity.pdbx_description
1 polymer ?
#
loop_
_entity_poly.entity_id
_entity_poly.type
_entity_poly.pdbx_seq_one_letter_code
_entity_poly.pdbx_strand_id
1 'polypeptide(L)'
;MTPREFLGKELCRARVAAGFSSQQALADQLRFERTTVAKVESGDRVPSDPVLTAWATACNLDVEHYQRLAELARAADGPVPAWFEDYLEAERAAQSLLIWSPIVIPGLLQTGEYARVLLLAQQTDTSDEAIDALVGARLDRQAIFDRADPPDVSVVLDEAVLHRLIGMPAVMHDALVHVAEMALRPFIVVQVVPAAKGANAGIGGAFDIASADGMPDTLRTDGVEDHTTENRSMIRKHKVAFNRVRGDALSRDASRDLILEAAEQWKTR
;
A
#
# COMPACT_ATOMS: atom_id res chain seq x y z
N MET A 1 -10.81 -3.88 26.36
CA MET A 1 -10.21 -2.66 25.81
C MET A 1 -8.85 -3.01 25.24
N THR A 2 -8.72 -2.95 23.96
CA THR A 2 -7.46 -3.20 23.26
C THR A 2 -6.47 -2.05 23.48
N PRO A 3 -5.14 -2.25 23.25
CA PRO A 3 -4.17 -1.16 23.29
C PRO A 3 -4.52 0.00 22.34
N ARG A 4 -5.09 -0.28 21.17
CA ARG A 4 -5.58 0.73 20.20
C ARG A 4 -6.74 1.55 20.79
N GLU A 5 -7.75 0.89 21.32
CA GLU A 5 -8.89 1.57 21.99
C GLU A 5 -8.42 2.40 23.17
N PHE A 6 -7.40 1.93 23.90
CA PHE A 6 -6.83 2.69 25.00
C PHE A 6 -6.16 3.97 24.50
N LEU A 7 -5.25 3.85 23.51
CA LEU A 7 -4.58 5.00 22.89
C LEU A 7 -5.60 6.01 22.35
N GLY A 8 -6.60 5.53 21.60
CA GLY A 8 -7.66 6.37 21.03
C GLY A 8 -8.42 7.17 22.08
N LYS A 9 -8.79 6.53 23.20
CA LYS A 9 -9.46 7.20 24.32
C LYS A 9 -8.58 8.23 25.02
N GLU A 10 -7.28 7.95 25.17
CA GLU A 10 -6.35 8.92 25.76
C GLU A 10 -6.16 10.14 24.81
N LEU A 11 -6.04 9.94 23.50
CA LEU A 11 -5.97 11.03 22.53
C LEU A 11 -7.27 11.85 22.46
N CYS A 12 -8.44 11.19 22.55
CA CYS A 12 -9.74 11.87 22.65
C CYS A 12 -9.83 12.75 23.91
N ARG A 13 -9.42 12.22 25.08
CA ARG A 13 -9.37 12.99 26.34
C ARG A 13 -8.44 14.20 26.22
N ALA A 14 -7.28 13.98 25.63
CA ALA A 14 -6.30 15.04 25.42
C ALA A 14 -6.84 16.15 24.51
N ARG A 15 -7.52 15.80 23.40
CA ARG A 15 -8.18 16.77 22.54
C ARG A 15 -9.18 17.64 23.30
N VAL A 16 -10.03 17.00 24.08
CA VAL A 16 -11.06 17.72 24.88
C VAL A 16 -10.40 18.61 25.93
N ALA A 17 -9.37 18.12 26.63
CA ALA A 17 -8.63 18.88 27.64
C ALA A 17 -7.88 20.08 27.03
N ALA A 18 -7.41 19.98 25.79
CA ALA A 18 -6.78 21.07 25.05
C ALA A 18 -7.78 22.10 24.47
N GLY A 19 -9.10 21.91 24.72
CA GLY A 19 -10.14 22.86 24.31
C GLY A 19 -10.73 22.62 22.91
N PHE A 20 -10.32 21.57 22.21
CA PHE A 20 -10.95 21.20 20.93
C PHE A 20 -12.27 20.46 21.20
N SER A 21 -13.39 21.19 21.16
CA SER A 21 -14.72 20.66 21.49
C SER A 21 -15.25 19.61 20.53
N SER A 22 -14.74 19.54 19.29
CA SER A 22 -15.14 18.58 18.27
C SER A 22 -13.93 17.97 17.55
N GLN A 23 -14.13 16.79 16.94
CA GLN A 23 -13.14 16.15 16.06
C GLN A 23 -12.80 17.05 14.87
N GLN A 24 -13.80 17.79 14.35
CA GLN A 24 -13.58 18.73 13.25
C GLN A 24 -12.64 19.87 13.64
N ALA A 25 -12.80 20.43 14.85
CA ALA A 25 -11.95 21.53 15.32
C ALA A 25 -10.45 21.13 15.39
N LEU A 26 -10.16 19.91 15.84
CA LEU A 26 -8.80 19.40 15.85
C LEU A 26 -8.31 19.07 14.42
N ALA A 27 -9.16 18.47 13.59
CA ALA A 27 -8.84 18.15 12.21
C ALA A 27 -8.47 19.41 11.41
N ASP A 28 -9.22 20.51 11.57
CA ASP A 28 -8.94 21.80 10.93
C ASP A 28 -7.58 22.36 11.39
N GLN A 29 -7.30 22.29 12.71
CA GLN A 29 -6.02 22.74 13.29
C GLN A 29 -4.83 21.97 12.73
N LEU A 30 -4.98 20.63 12.57
CA LEU A 30 -3.94 19.73 12.08
C LEU A 30 -3.87 19.64 10.55
N ARG A 31 -4.84 20.23 9.85
CA ARG A 31 -5.05 20.11 8.40
C ARG A 31 -5.27 18.65 7.97
N PHE A 32 -5.98 17.89 8.79
CA PHE A 32 -6.39 16.52 8.52
C PHE A 32 -7.88 16.47 8.15
N GLU A 33 -8.32 15.33 7.64
CA GLU A 33 -9.76 15.04 7.51
C GLU A 33 -10.34 14.68 8.89
N ARG A 34 -11.61 15.07 9.14
CA ARG A 34 -12.32 14.71 10.39
C ARG A 34 -12.36 13.20 10.60
N THR A 35 -12.49 12.44 9.50
CA THR A 35 -12.49 10.97 9.51
C THR A 35 -11.21 10.38 10.07
N THR A 36 -10.05 10.99 9.82
CA THR A 36 -8.76 10.59 10.43
C THR A 36 -8.80 10.73 11.94
N VAL A 37 -9.29 11.86 12.45
CA VAL A 37 -9.43 12.07 13.89
C VAL A 37 -10.42 11.08 14.50
N ALA A 38 -11.54 10.83 13.82
CA ALA A 38 -12.57 9.88 14.29
C ALA A 38 -12.03 8.45 14.40
N LYS A 39 -11.33 7.95 13.38
CA LYS A 39 -10.72 6.60 13.36
C LYS A 39 -9.65 6.42 14.43
N VAL A 40 -8.86 7.47 14.71
CA VAL A 40 -7.86 7.44 15.77
C VAL A 40 -8.53 7.38 17.16
N GLU A 41 -9.55 8.19 17.40
CA GLU A 41 -10.23 8.22 18.70
C GLU A 41 -11.09 6.98 18.99
N SER A 42 -11.61 6.32 17.94
CA SER A 42 -12.32 5.04 18.08
C SER A 42 -11.38 3.86 18.36
N GLY A 43 -10.08 4.01 18.04
CA GLY A 43 -9.10 2.92 18.07
C GLY A 43 -9.08 2.10 16.78
N ASP A 44 -9.83 2.50 15.74
CA ASP A 44 -9.81 1.84 14.45
C ASP A 44 -8.49 2.09 13.71
N ARG A 45 -7.76 3.13 14.12
CA ARG A 45 -6.46 3.48 13.53
C ARG A 45 -5.45 3.91 14.59
N VAL A 46 -4.25 3.36 14.55
CA VAL A 46 -3.10 3.91 15.28
C VAL A 46 -2.47 5.02 14.43
N PRO A 47 -2.35 6.26 14.94
CA PRO A 47 -1.76 7.35 14.18
C PRO A 47 -0.30 7.06 13.83
N SER A 48 0.14 7.49 12.64
CA SER A 48 1.57 7.52 12.29
C SER A 48 2.32 8.51 13.16
N ASP A 49 3.65 8.36 13.28
CA ASP A 49 4.46 9.22 14.14
C ASP A 49 4.36 10.72 13.80
N PRO A 50 4.31 11.15 12.53
CA PRO A 50 4.05 12.55 12.18
C PRO A 50 2.68 13.04 12.62
N VAL A 51 1.63 12.22 12.45
CA VAL A 51 0.26 12.54 12.89
C VAL A 51 0.20 12.64 14.41
N LEU A 52 0.81 11.69 15.10
CA LEU A 52 0.88 11.66 16.55
C LEU A 52 1.65 12.85 17.13
N THR A 53 2.79 13.20 16.53
CA THR A 53 3.59 14.36 16.90
C THR A 53 2.80 15.66 16.71
N ALA A 54 2.10 15.81 15.58
CA ALA A 54 1.24 16.98 15.34
C ALA A 54 0.10 17.07 16.36
N TRP A 55 -0.54 15.93 16.67
CA TRP A 55 -1.61 15.85 17.68
C TRP A 55 -1.11 16.18 19.08
N ALA A 56 -0.01 15.54 19.48
CA ALA A 56 0.60 15.76 20.79
C ALA A 56 1.04 17.22 20.97
N THR A 57 1.61 17.84 19.95
CA THR A 57 1.99 19.25 19.95
C THR A 57 0.77 20.16 20.09
N ALA A 58 -0.31 19.91 19.30
CA ALA A 58 -1.53 20.72 19.36
C ALA A 58 -2.26 20.60 20.70
N CYS A 59 -2.15 19.44 21.35
CA CYS A 59 -2.77 19.15 22.65
C CYS A 59 -1.82 19.32 23.84
N ASN A 60 -0.59 19.80 23.64
CA ASN A 60 0.45 20.00 24.67
C ASN A 60 0.73 18.71 25.48
N LEU A 61 0.93 17.59 24.77
CA LEU A 61 1.23 16.29 25.34
C LEU A 61 2.73 15.95 25.27
N ASP A 62 3.14 15.01 26.10
CA ASP A 62 4.46 14.39 25.99
C ASP A 62 4.53 13.48 24.74
N VAL A 63 5.21 13.92 23.72
CA VAL A 63 5.34 13.23 22.43
C VAL A 63 5.96 11.85 22.60
N GLU A 64 7.05 11.70 23.39
CA GLU A 64 7.71 10.40 23.59
C GLU A 64 6.78 9.39 24.28
N HIS A 65 6.03 9.85 25.28
CA HIS A 65 5.08 8.98 25.98
C HIS A 65 4.02 8.42 25.02
N TYR A 66 3.43 9.27 24.20
CA TYR A 66 2.38 8.85 23.25
C TYR A 66 2.95 8.03 22.08
N GLN A 67 4.18 8.28 21.64
CA GLN A 67 4.86 7.43 20.69
C GLN A 67 5.06 6.01 21.21
N ARG A 68 5.48 5.85 22.47
CA ARG A 68 5.58 4.51 23.10
C ARG A 68 4.23 3.81 23.22
N LEU A 69 3.16 4.55 23.55
CA LEU A 69 1.81 3.98 23.55
C LEU A 69 1.37 3.52 22.15
N ALA A 70 1.70 4.29 21.12
CA ALA A 70 1.41 3.91 19.74
C ALA A 70 2.23 2.69 19.29
N GLU A 71 3.50 2.58 19.68
CA GLU A 71 4.32 1.39 19.45
C GLU A 71 3.72 0.14 20.10
N LEU A 72 3.30 0.24 21.36
CA LEU A 72 2.62 -0.86 22.06
C LEU A 72 1.29 -1.23 21.39
N ALA A 73 0.55 -0.24 20.92
CA ALA A 73 -0.69 -0.47 20.20
C ALA A 73 -0.44 -1.19 18.86
N ARG A 74 0.60 -0.80 18.11
CA ARG A 74 1.02 -1.45 16.87
C ARG A 74 1.53 -2.89 17.11
N ALA A 75 2.33 -3.09 18.14
CA ALA A 75 2.86 -4.40 18.48
C ALA A 75 1.78 -5.43 18.88
N ALA A 76 0.64 -4.96 19.38
CA ALA A 76 -0.50 -5.80 19.75
C ALA A 76 -1.36 -6.23 18.55
N ASP A 77 -1.11 -5.68 17.36
CA ASP A 77 -2.00 -5.81 16.20
C ASP A 77 -1.69 -7.00 15.28
N GLY A 78 -0.72 -7.82 15.56
CA GLY A 78 -0.38 -8.94 14.69
C GLY A 78 0.61 -8.56 13.55
N PRO A 79 0.82 -9.44 12.55
CA PRO A 79 1.96 -9.36 11.62
C PRO A 79 1.90 -8.21 10.61
N VAL A 80 0.78 -7.48 10.51
CA VAL A 80 0.58 -6.40 9.53
C VAL A 80 0.55 -5.04 10.24
N PRO A 81 1.37 -4.05 9.82
CA PRO A 81 1.33 -2.72 10.41
C PRO A 81 -0.03 -2.03 10.25
N ALA A 82 -0.46 -1.27 11.26
CA ALA A 82 -1.77 -0.61 11.27
C ALA A 82 -2.03 0.31 10.07
N TRP A 83 -0.99 1.07 9.62
CA TRP A 83 -1.11 1.94 8.45
C TRP A 83 -1.41 1.15 7.16
N PHE A 84 -0.96 -0.11 7.09
CA PHE A 84 -1.22 -0.97 5.94
C PHE A 84 -2.60 -1.64 6.04
N GLU A 85 -3.14 -1.86 7.25
CA GLU A 85 -4.51 -2.36 7.43
C GLU A 85 -5.56 -1.40 6.87
N ASP A 86 -5.40 -0.08 7.09
CA ASP A 86 -6.27 0.94 6.49
C ASP A 86 -6.28 0.84 4.95
N TYR A 87 -5.11 0.59 4.34
CA TYR A 87 -5.02 0.37 2.90
C TYR A 87 -5.68 -0.94 2.48
N LEU A 88 -5.48 -2.04 3.24
CA LEU A 88 -6.10 -3.33 2.95
C LEU A 88 -7.63 -3.27 3.03
N GLU A 89 -8.18 -2.48 3.94
CA GLU A 89 -9.62 -2.24 4.01
C GLU A 89 -10.11 -1.49 2.75
N ALA A 90 -9.42 -0.42 2.36
CA ALA A 90 -9.72 0.31 1.14
C ALA A 90 -9.56 -0.56 -0.12
N GLU A 91 -8.52 -1.40 -0.19
CA GLU A 91 -8.30 -2.36 -1.29
C GLU A 91 -9.43 -3.38 -1.37
N ARG A 92 -9.86 -3.95 -0.23
CA ARG A 92 -10.98 -4.89 -0.18
C ARG A 92 -12.31 -4.27 -0.63
N ALA A 93 -12.53 -2.99 -0.38
CA ALA A 93 -13.75 -2.27 -0.79
C ALA A 93 -13.65 -1.70 -2.21
N ALA A 94 -12.47 -1.70 -2.82
CA ALA A 94 -12.21 -1.01 -4.07
C ALA A 94 -13.08 -1.52 -5.23
N GLN A 95 -13.49 -0.57 -6.07
CA GLN A 95 -14.04 -0.77 -7.41
C GLN A 95 -13.01 -0.45 -8.48
N SER A 96 -11.99 0.35 -8.14
CA SER A 96 -10.83 0.55 -9.02
C SER A 96 -9.54 0.66 -8.23
N LEU A 97 -8.46 0.11 -8.81
CA LEU A 97 -7.10 0.16 -8.28
C LEU A 97 -6.15 0.69 -9.35
N LEU A 98 -5.37 1.72 -9.00
CA LEU A 98 -4.28 2.24 -9.81
C LEU A 98 -2.97 1.93 -9.10
N ILE A 99 -2.08 1.16 -9.74
CA ILE A 99 -0.85 0.66 -9.14
C ILE A 99 0.34 1.06 -10.01
N TRP A 100 1.27 1.84 -9.47
CA TRP A 100 2.57 2.10 -10.06
C TRP A 100 3.65 1.36 -9.29
N SER A 101 4.34 0.43 -9.92
CA SER A 101 5.37 -0.39 -9.28
C SER A 101 6.68 -0.38 -10.09
N PRO A 102 7.68 0.42 -9.66
CA PRO A 102 8.95 0.55 -10.37
C PRO A 102 10.03 -0.44 -9.91
N ILE A 103 9.81 -1.17 -8.83
CA ILE A 103 10.88 -1.95 -8.18
C ILE A 103 10.61 -3.46 -8.17
N VAL A 104 9.37 -3.87 -7.84
CA VAL A 104 8.97 -5.27 -7.68
C VAL A 104 7.60 -5.52 -8.31
N ILE A 105 7.21 -6.77 -8.53
CA ILE A 105 5.83 -7.12 -8.90
C ILE A 105 4.91 -6.73 -7.73
N PRO A 106 3.81 -5.99 -7.97
CA PRO A 106 2.90 -5.56 -6.90
C PRO A 106 2.23 -6.75 -6.21
N GLY A 107 1.95 -6.62 -4.90
CA GLY A 107 1.50 -7.71 -4.05
C GLY A 107 0.29 -8.50 -4.56
N LEU A 108 -0.65 -7.83 -5.24
CA LEU A 108 -1.83 -8.46 -5.84
C LEU A 108 -1.52 -9.36 -7.05
N LEU A 109 -0.32 -9.27 -7.63
CA LEU A 109 0.10 -10.07 -8.78
C LEU A 109 1.29 -11.00 -8.45
N GLN A 110 1.63 -11.18 -7.17
CA GLN A 110 2.74 -12.05 -6.77
C GLN A 110 2.30 -13.51 -6.66
N THR A 111 3.24 -14.41 -6.98
CA THR A 111 3.16 -15.83 -6.59
C THR A 111 3.63 -16.00 -5.14
N GLY A 112 3.29 -17.13 -4.51
CA GLY A 112 3.68 -17.41 -3.12
C GLY A 112 5.20 -17.40 -2.91
N GLU A 113 5.95 -18.04 -3.81
CA GLU A 113 7.41 -18.08 -3.75
C GLU A 113 8.05 -16.70 -3.91
N TYR A 114 7.56 -15.89 -4.85
CA TYR A 114 8.04 -14.52 -5.04
C TYR A 114 7.75 -13.66 -3.79
N ALA A 115 6.55 -13.77 -3.24
CA ALA A 115 6.15 -13.09 -2.01
C ALA A 115 7.03 -13.49 -0.82
N ARG A 116 7.32 -14.81 -0.67
CA ARG A 116 8.17 -15.34 0.40
C ARG A 116 9.56 -14.72 0.37
N VAL A 117 10.20 -14.71 -0.81
CA VAL A 117 11.54 -14.12 -0.96
C VAL A 117 11.57 -12.65 -0.57
N LEU A 118 10.58 -11.87 -0.99
CA LEU A 118 10.49 -10.46 -0.62
C LEU A 118 10.30 -10.25 0.88
N LEU A 119 9.44 -11.04 1.50
CA LEU A 119 9.16 -10.95 2.94
C LEU A 119 10.40 -11.33 3.76
N LEU A 120 11.11 -12.39 3.38
CA LEU A 120 12.38 -12.77 4.01
C LEU A 120 13.45 -11.66 3.89
N ALA A 121 13.51 -10.95 2.76
CA ALA A 121 14.44 -9.85 2.57
C ALA A 121 14.11 -8.60 3.43
N GLN A 122 12.84 -8.42 3.80
CA GLN A 122 12.37 -7.28 4.59
C GLN A 122 12.34 -7.56 6.10
N GLN A 123 12.23 -8.82 6.49
CA GLN A 123 12.05 -9.25 7.88
C GLN A 123 13.29 -10.00 8.36
N THR A 124 14.13 -9.35 9.16
CA THR A 124 15.43 -9.94 9.60
C THR A 124 15.32 -10.87 10.81
N ASP A 125 14.26 -10.77 11.63
CA ASP A 125 14.10 -11.47 12.91
C ASP A 125 12.75 -12.19 13.03
N THR A 126 12.21 -12.71 11.92
CA THR A 126 10.87 -13.31 11.88
C THR A 126 10.99 -14.84 11.67
N SER A 127 10.20 -15.63 12.40
CA SER A 127 10.20 -17.10 12.23
C SER A 127 9.61 -17.52 10.89
N ASP A 128 9.96 -18.74 10.43
CA ASP A 128 9.43 -19.29 9.18
C ASP A 128 7.90 -19.41 9.20
N GLU A 129 7.30 -19.78 10.34
CA GLU A 129 5.84 -19.84 10.49
C GLU A 129 5.19 -18.47 10.35
N ALA A 130 5.82 -17.41 10.87
CA ALA A 130 5.31 -16.06 10.73
C ALA A 130 5.46 -15.53 9.28
N ILE A 131 6.53 -15.92 8.58
CA ILE A 131 6.69 -15.64 7.14
C ILE A 131 5.60 -16.37 6.35
N ASP A 132 5.31 -17.63 6.65
CA ASP A 132 4.23 -18.39 5.99
C ASP A 132 2.86 -17.75 6.19
N ALA A 133 2.58 -17.27 7.39
CA ALA A 133 1.35 -16.53 7.69
C ALA A 133 1.26 -15.22 6.88
N LEU A 134 2.36 -14.47 6.74
CA LEU A 134 2.42 -13.25 5.93
C LEU A 134 2.25 -13.54 4.44
N VAL A 135 2.83 -14.63 3.93
CA VAL A 135 2.62 -15.09 2.54
C VAL A 135 1.16 -15.43 2.32
N GLY A 136 0.56 -16.21 3.23
CA GLY A 136 -0.86 -16.55 3.18
C GLY A 136 -1.75 -15.31 3.13
N ALA A 137 -1.56 -14.38 4.08
CA ALA A 137 -2.29 -13.12 4.13
C ALA A 137 -2.13 -12.27 2.86
N ARG A 138 -0.95 -12.31 2.22
CA ARG A 138 -0.70 -11.61 0.95
C ARG A 138 -1.45 -12.26 -0.22
N LEU A 139 -1.47 -13.58 -0.30
CA LEU A 139 -2.20 -14.31 -1.33
C LEU A 139 -3.72 -14.19 -1.16
N ASP A 140 -4.21 -14.21 0.08
CA ASP A 140 -5.63 -14.03 0.39
C ASP A 140 -6.19 -12.70 -0.16
N ARG A 141 -5.36 -11.68 -0.32
CA ARG A 141 -5.75 -10.41 -0.95
C ARG A 141 -6.21 -10.58 -2.40
N GLN A 142 -5.70 -11.59 -3.10
CA GLN A 142 -6.09 -11.86 -4.50
C GLN A 142 -7.55 -12.32 -4.63
N ALA A 143 -8.22 -12.70 -3.52
CA ALA A 143 -9.64 -13.02 -3.50
C ALA A 143 -10.54 -11.87 -4.00
N ILE A 144 -10.05 -10.63 -4.06
CA ILE A 144 -10.78 -9.51 -4.66
C ILE A 144 -11.07 -9.73 -6.15
N PHE A 145 -10.26 -10.53 -6.84
CA PHE A 145 -10.42 -10.86 -8.26
C PHE A 145 -11.50 -11.93 -8.52
N ASP A 146 -11.94 -12.65 -7.49
CA ASP A 146 -12.94 -13.71 -7.59
C ASP A 146 -14.32 -13.25 -7.09
N ARG A 147 -14.48 -11.96 -6.81
CA ARG A 147 -15.74 -11.32 -6.46
C ARG A 147 -16.72 -11.38 -7.64
N ALA A 148 -18.03 -11.33 -7.35
CA ALA A 148 -19.05 -11.20 -8.39
C ALA A 148 -18.91 -9.90 -9.21
N ASP A 149 -18.38 -8.84 -8.56
CA ASP A 149 -18.04 -7.55 -9.15
C ASP A 149 -16.57 -7.23 -8.77
N PRO A 150 -15.59 -7.74 -9.54
CA PRO A 150 -14.19 -7.52 -9.27
C PRO A 150 -13.79 -6.07 -9.62
N PRO A 151 -12.80 -5.48 -8.93
CA PRO A 151 -12.35 -4.14 -9.23
C PRO A 151 -11.67 -4.04 -10.60
N ASP A 152 -11.81 -2.88 -11.25
CA ASP A 152 -10.97 -2.51 -12.38
C ASP A 152 -9.54 -2.21 -11.90
N VAL A 153 -8.56 -3.01 -12.32
CA VAL A 153 -7.17 -2.89 -11.88
C VAL A 153 -6.27 -2.44 -13.01
N SER A 154 -5.63 -1.30 -12.85
CA SER A 154 -4.63 -0.78 -13.77
C SER A 154 -3.25 -0.79 -13.10
N VAL A 155 -2.38 -1.66 -13.58
CA VAL A 155 -0.99 -1.80 -13.12
C VAL A 155 -0.05 -1.25 -14.18
N VAL A 156 0.85 -0.38 -13.78
CA VAL A 156 1.99 0.03 -14.61
C VAL A 156 3.27 -0.40 -13.91
N LEU A 157 4.09 -1.17 -14.61
CA LEU A 157 5.40 -1.63 -14.15
C LEU A 157 6.49 -0.83 -14.86
N ASP A 158 7.59 -0.57 -14.17
CA ASP A 158 8.84 -0.22 -14.85
C ASP A 158 9.49 -1.51 -15.41
N GLU A 159 10.09 -1.45 -16.59
CA GLU A 159 10.77 -2.61 -17.20
C GLU A 159 11.84 -3.20 -16.27
N ALA A 160 12.47 -2.41 -15.41
CA ALA A 160 13.45 -2.88 -14.44
C ALA A 160 12.88 -3.98 -13.51
N VAL A 161 11.57 -4.00 -13.25
CA VAL A 161 10.88 -5.05 -12.48
C VAL A 161 11.05 -6.41 -13.11
N LEU A 162 11.04 -6.50 -14.45
CA LEU A 162 11.13 -7.75 -15.21
C LEU A 162 12.54 -8.38 -15.12
N HIS A 163 13.54 -7.56 -14.85
CA HIS A 163 14.96 -7.94 -14.86
C HIS A 163 15.61 -7.98 -13.47
N ARG A 164 14.91 -7.53 -12.44
CA ARG A 164 15.38 -7.58 -11.05
C ARG A 164 15.25 -9.01 -10.51
N LEU A 165 16.38 -9.65 -10.21
CA LEU A 165 16.36 -10.98 -9.60
C LEU A 165 15.77 -10.93 -8.18
N ILE A 166 14.66 -11.62 -7.98
CA ILE A 166 14.05 -11.91 -6.69
C ILE A 166 14.05 -13.43 -6.51
N GLY A 167 14.83 -13.91 -5.56
CA GLY A 167 15.04 -15.33 -5.34
C GLY A 167 15.90 -15.99 -6.43
N MET A 168 15.39 -17.07 -6.98
CA MET A 168 16.05 -17.84 -8.05
C MET A 168 15.44 -17.52 -9.42
N PRO A 169 16.15 -17.78 -10.53
CA PRO A 169 15.62 -17.60 -11.88
C PRO A 169 14.24 -18.24 -12.10
N ALA A 170 14.01 -19.45 -11.59
CA ALA A 170 12.71 -20.12 -11.68
C ALA A 170 11.58 -19.31 -10.99
N VAL A 171 11.85 -18.69 -9.84
CA VAL A 171 10.86 -17.84 -9.14
C VAL A 171 10.48 -16.63 -10.00
N MET A 172 11.47 -16.01 -10.66
CA MET A 172 11.21 -14.90 -11.58
C MET A 172 10.41 -15.33 -12.80
N HIS A 173 10.80 -16.46 -13.42
CA HIS A 173 10.04 -17.02 -14.54
C HIS A 173 8.57 -17.22 -14.17
N ASP A 174 8.29 -17.96 -13.09
CA ASP A 174 6.93 -18.31 -12.70
C ASP A 174 6.11 -17.07 -12.30
N ALA A 175 6.74 -16.10 -11.62
CA ALA A 175 6.09 -14.85 -11.27
C ALA A 175 5.72 -14.01 -12.50
N LEU A 176 6.58 -13.91 -13.51
CA LEU A 176 6.31 -13.18 -14.73
C LEU A 176 5.25 -13.87 -15.60
N VAL A 177 5.28 -15.20 -15.70
CA VAL A 177 4.22 -15.98 -16.37
C VAL A 177 2.87 -15.72 -15.67
N HIS A 178 2.84 -15.78 -14.35
CA HIS A 178 1.63 -15.47 -13.58
C HIS A 178 1.10 -14.04 -13.85
N VAL A 179 1.97 -13.03 -13.90
CA VAL A 179 1.57 -11.65 -14.26
C VAL A 179 0.95 -11.59 -15.65
N ALA A 180 1.56 -12.29 -16.65
CA ALA A 180 1.05 -12.34 -18.02
C ALA A 180 -0.29 -13.07 -18.12
N GLU A 181 -0.55 -14.09 -17.28
CA GLU A 181 -1.84 -14.79 -17.17
C GLU A 181 -2.90 -13.90 -16.51
N MET A 182 -2.56 -13.21 -15.42
CA MET A 182 -3.47 -12.27 -14.77
C MET A 182 -3.88 -11.13 -15.70
N ALA A 183 -3.00 -10.66 -16.58
CA ALA A 183 -3.28 -9.65 -17.59
C ALA A 183 -4.31 -10.09 -18.67
N LEU A 184 -4.66 -11.38 -18.75
CA LEU A 184 -5.74 -11.87 -19.61
C LEU A 184 -7.14 -11.63 -19.03
N ARG A 185 -7.26 -11.40 -17.72
CA ARG A 185 -8.55 -11.07 -17.10
C ARG A 185 -9.04 -9.72 -17.62
N PRO A 186 -10.33 -9.58 -18.00
CA PRO A 186 -10.82 -8.38 -18.69
C PRO A 186 -10.73 -7.10 -17.83
N PHE A 187 -10.79 -7.24 -16.51
CA PHE A 187 -10.72 -6.15 -15.53
C PHE A 187 -9.28 -5.87 -15.02
N ILE A 188 -8.26 -6.60 -15.50
CA ILE A 188 -6.86 -6.36 -15.17
C ILE A 188 -6.11 -5.85 -16.38
N VAL A 189 -5.55 -4.65 -16.27
CA VAL A 189 -4.67 -4.04 -17.26
C VAL A 189 -3.27 -3.99 -16.69
N VAL A 190 -2.31 -4.67 -17.33
CA VAL A 190 -0.88 -4.57 -17.00
C VAL A 190 -0.17 -3.93 -18.18
N GLN A 191 0.57 -2.86 -17.89
CA GLN A 191 1.40 -2.14 -18.89
C GLN A 191 2.81 -1.97 -18.35
N VAL A 192 3.78 -1.90 -19.24
CA VAL A 192 5.21 -1.74 -18.90
C VAL A 192 5.74 -0.46 -19.51
N VAL A 193 6.40 0.36 -18.70
CA VAL A 193 7.18 1.51 -19.18
C VAL A 193 8.56 0.99 -19.60
N PRO A 194 8.94 1.11 -20.89
CA PRO A 194 10.23 0.65 -21.37
C PRO A 194 11.39 1.45 -20.72
N ALA A 195 12.49 0.78 -20.42
CA ALA A 195 13.71 1.40 -19.87
C ALA A 195 14.25 2.53 -20.79
N ALA A 196 14.02 2.43 -22.10
CA ALA A 196 14.40 3.44 -23.07
C ALA A 196 13.70 4.81 -22.86
N LYS A 197 12.59 4.86 -22.11
CA LYS A 197 11.94 6.12 -21.74
C LYS A 197 12.76 6.94 -20.73
N GLY A 198 13.64 6.29 -19.96
CA GLY A 198 14.44 6.95 -18.94
C GLY A 198 13.58 7.48 -17.80
N ALA A 199 13.92 8.68 -17.32
CA ALA A 199 13.19 9.30 -16.19
C ALA A 199 11.73 9.58 -16.57
N ASN A 200 10.80 9.16 -15.70
CA ASN A 200 9.36 9.32 -15.87
C ASN A 200 8.72 9.95 -14.61
N ALA A 201 7.43 10.24 -14.66
CA ALA A 201 6.71 10.90 -13.57
C ALA A 201 6.57 10.04 -12.29
N GLY A 202 6.88 8.75 -12.36
CA GLY A 202 6.82 7.81 -11.23
C GLY A 202 8.15 7.59 -10.51
N ILE A 203 9.22 8.33 -10.86
CA ILE A 203 10.56 8.15 -10.31
C ILE A 203 10.63 8.39 -8.78
N GLY A 204 9.61 9.04 -8.22
CA GLY A 204 9.52 9.31 -6.77
C GLY A 204 9.20 8.10 -5.89
N GLY A 205 8.94 6.94 -6.47
CA GLY A 205 8.64 5.70 -5.74
C GLY A 205 7.33 5.04 -6.16
N ALA A 206 7.08 3.85 -5.60
CA ALA A 206 5.85 3.10 -5.83
C ALA A 206 4.66 3.74 -5.11
N PHE A 207 3.48 3.60 -5.70
CA PHE A 207 2.23 3.99 -5.04
C PHE A 207 1.03 3.23 -5.61
N ASP A 208 0.02 3.09 -4.75
CA ASP A 208 -1.26 2.49 -5.08
C ASP A 208 -2.39 3.44 -4.68
N ILE A 209 -3.43 3.51 -5.50
CA ILE A 209 -4.64 4.29 -5.19
C ILE A 209 -5.84 3.36 -5.28
N ALA A 210 -6.54 3.19 -4.17
CA ALA A 210 -7.81 2.47 -4.09
C ALA A 210 -8.97 3.47 -4.12
N SER A 211 -9.97 3.22 -4.95
CA SER A 211 -11.17 4.04 -5.06
C SER A 211 -12.42 3.16 -4.97
N ALA A 212 -13.40 3.58 -4.18
CA ALA A 212 -14.71 2.95 -4.03
C ALA A 212 -15.82 4.01 -3.98
N ASP A 213 -17.01 3.66 -4.48
CA ASP A 213 -18.14 4.58 -4.48
C ASP A 213 -18.56 4.96 -3.06
N GLY A 214 -18.78 6.25 -2.85
CA GLY A 214 -19.21 6.79 -1.55
C GLY A 214 -18.12 6.83 -0.48
N MET A 215 -16.89 6.42 -0.79
CA MET A 215 -15.73 6.47 0.11
C MET A 215 -14.65 7.41 -0.44
N PRO A 216 -13.84 8.01 0.43
CA PRO A 216 -12.65 8.72 -0.03
C PRO A 216 -11.67 7.77 -0.74
N ASP A 217 -10.99 8.26 -1.78
CA ASP A 217 -9.85 7.54 -2.32
C ASP A 217 -8.77 7.37 -1.25
N THR A 218 -8.09 6.24 -1.27
CA THR A 218 -6.98 5.94 -0.36
C THR A 218 -5.70 5.76 -1.17
N LEU A 219 -4.68 6.55 -0.86
CA LEU A 219 -3.35 6.48 -1.46
C LEU A 219 -2.42 5.76 -0.49
N ARG A 220 -1.69 4.76 -0.99
CA ARG A 220 -0.54 4.15 -0.35
C ARG A 220 0.73 4.51 -1.13
N THR A 221 1.78 4.89 -0.42
CA THR A 221 3.11 5.10 -0.99
C THR A 221 4.11 4.21 -0.29
N ASP A 222 5.00 3.56 -1.05
CA ASP A 222 6.14 2.81 -0.51
C ASP A 222 7.36 3.73 -0.45
N GLY A 223 8.04 3.77 0.70
CA GLY A 223 9.23 4.60 0.92
C GLY A 223 9.91 4.27 2.25
N VAL A 224 10.81 5.13 2.69
CA VAL A 224 11.47 5.01 4.01
C VAL A 224 10.43 5.12 5.15
N GLU A 225 9.33 5.83 4.89
CA GLU A 225 8.13 5.87 5.70
C GLU A 225 6.95 5.49 4.80
N ASP A 226 6.56 4.22 4.84
CA ASP A 226 5.34 3.75 4.17
C ASP A 226 4.14 4.52 4.73
N HIS A 227 3.30 5.04 3.85
CA HIS A 227 2.25 5.95 4.25
C HIS A 227 0.94 5.66 3.53
N THR A 228 -0.16 5.60 4.31
CA THR A 228 -1.53 5.54 3.81
C THR A 228 -2.25 6.85 4.11
N THR A 229 -2.90 7.46 3.13
CA THR A 229 -3.55 8.75 3.29
C THR A 229 -4.78 8.93 2.39
N GLU A 230 -5.76 9.65 2.90
CA GLU A 230 -6.95 10.12 2.16
C GLU A 230 -6.81 11.61 1.73
N ASN A 231 -5.60 12.18 1.80
CA ASN A 231 -5.36 13.57 1.46
C ASN A 231 -5.61 13.83 -0.04
N ARG A 232 -6.67 14.55 -0.36
CA ARG A 232 -7.13 14.83 -1.73
C ARG A 232 -6.07 15.48 -2.61
N SER A 233 -5.23 16.35 -2.05
CA SER A 233 -4.18 17.03 -2.82
C SER A 233 -3.08 16.04 -3.22
N MET A 234 -2.66 15.17 -2.30
CA MET A 234 -1.69 14.11 -2.56
C MET A 234 -2.22 13.10 -3.57
N ILE A 235 -3.46 12.63 -3.37
CA ILE A 235 -4.13 11.69 -4.28
C ILE A 235 -4.22 12.27 -5.69
N ARG A 236 -4.67 13.52 -5.82
CA ARG A 236 -4.71 14.21 -7.13
C ARG A 236 -3.34 14.26 -7.80
N LYS A 237 -2.27 14.58 -7.05
CA LYS A 237 -0.90 14.59 -7.56
C LYS A 237 -0.48 13.22 -8.08
N HIS A 238 -0.77 12.15 -7.34
CA HIS A 238 -0.42 10.78 -7.74
C HIS A 238 -1.29 10.27 -8.90
N LYS A 239 -2.58 10.62 -8.97
CA LYS A 239 -3.42 10.34 -10.16
C LYS A 239 -2.85 11.00 -11.43
N VAL A 240 -2.36 12.23 -11.33
CA VAL A 240 -1.70 12.91 -12.46
C VAL A 240 -0.39 12.21 -12.81
N ALA A 241 0.43 11.81 -11.82
CA ALA A 241 1.66 11.06 -12.06
C ALA A 241 1.36 9.71 -12.73
N PHE A 242 0.37 8.96 -12.23
CA PHE A 242 -0.06 7.69 -12.82
C PHE A 242 -0.45 7.83 -14.29
N ASN A 243 -1.27 8.82 -14.64
CA ASN A 243 -1.68 9.05 -16.02
C ASN A 243 -0.50 9.39 -16.95
N ARG A 244 0.50 10.11 -16.44
CA ARG A 244 1.74 10.41 -17.20
C ARG A 244 2.58 9.16 -17.42
N VAL A 245 2.82 8.38 -16.36
CA VAL A 245 3.55 7.12 -16.43
C VAL A 245 2.87 6.13 -17.38
N ARG A 246 1.53 6.02 -17.27
CA ARG A 246 0.73 5.19 -18.18
C ARG A 246 0.81 5.65 -19.64
N GLY A 247 0.91 6.96 -19.87
CA GLY A 247 1.11 7.54 -21.22
C GLY A 247 2.47 7.18 -21.83
N ASP A 248 3.48 6.87 -21.02
CA ASP A 248 4.81 6.42 -21.45
C ASP A 248 4.90 4.89 -21.63
N ALA A 249 3.91 4.14 -21.13
CA ALA A 249 3.89 2.69 -21.16
C ALA A 249 3.53 2.12 -22.56
N LEU A 250 3.94 0.89 -22.81
CA LEU A 250 3.53 0.11 -23.97
C LEU A 250 2.02 -0.20 -23.92
N SER A 251 1.44 -0.61 -25.07
CA SER A 251 0.09 -1.17 -25.12
C SER A 251 -0.01 -2.44 -24.26
N ARG A 252 -1.24 -2.89 -23.94
CA ARG A 252 -1.47 -4.12 -23.17
C ARG A 252 -0.78 -5.33 -23.82
N ASP A 253 -0.97 -5.50 -25.13
CA ASP A 253 -0.43 -6.67 -25.86
C ASP A 253 1.09 -6.61 -25.90
N ALA A 254 1.67 -5.47 -26.28
CA ALA A 254 3.13 -5.31 -26.31
C ALA A 254 3.77 -5.44 -24.92
N SER A 255 3.08 -5.02 -23.85
CA SER A 255 3.54 -5.21 -22.48
C SER A 255 3.52 -6.67 -22.07
N ARG A 256 2.47 -7.40 -22.42
CA ARG A 256 2.37 -8.83 -22.16
C ARG A 256 3.44 -9.62 -22.90
N ASP A 257 3.70 -9.30 -24.18
CA ASP A 257 4.75 -9.93 -24.96
C ASP A 257 6.13 -9.69 -24.33
N LEU A 258 6.42 -8.46 -23.91
CA LEU A 258 7.67 -8.12 -23.21
C LEU A 258 7.81 -8.88 -21.88
N ILE A 259 6.73 -9.02 -21.10
CA ILE A 259 6.75 -9.80 -19.85
C ILE A 259 7.07 -11.27 -20.12
N LEU A 260 6.45 -11.87 -21.14
CA LEU A 260 6.70 -13.28 -21.51
C LEU A 260 8.12 -13.49 -22.07
N GLU A 261 8.61 -12.53 -22.86
CA GLU A 261 10.01 -12.55 -23.33
C GLU A 261 11.00 -12.52 -22.17
N ALA A 262 10.76 -11.63 -21.18
CA ALA A 262 11.57 -11.57 -19.98
C ALA A 262 11.48 -12.88 -19.15
N ALA A 263 10.31 -13.49 -19.05
CA ALA A 263 10.13 -14.78 -18.37
C ALA A 263 10.99 -15.88 -19.04
N GLU A 264 10.99 -15.99 -20.38
CA GLU A 264 11.80 -16.97 -21.08
C GLU A 264 13.31 -16.74 -20.88
N GLN A 265 13.76 -15.48 -20.77
CA GLN A 265 15.17 -15.18 -20.47
C GLN A 265 15.58 -15.72 -19.08
N TRP A 266 14.67 -15.81 -18.11
CA TRP A 266 14.95 -16.37 -16.80
C TRP A 266 15.07 -17.89 -16.79
N LYS A 267 14.51 -18.63 -17.77
CA LYS A 267 14.72 -20.08 -17.93
C LYS A 267 16.14 -20.45 -18.31
N THR A 268 16.84 -19.56 -18.96
CA THR A 268 18.17 -19.82 -19.54
C THR A 268 19.31 -19.32 -18.66
N ARG A 269 19.00 -18.71 -17.54
CA ARG A 269 19.94 -18.21 -16.51
C ARG A 269 20.07 -19.19 -15.36
#